data_1b733aa40c0fc6c0e0aeb1e5f363212b
#
_entry.id   1b733aa40c0fc6c0e0aeb1e5f363212b
#
_cell.length_a   1.000
_cell.length_b   1.000
_cell.length_c   1.000
_cell.angle_alpha   90.00
_cell.angle_beta   90.00
_cell.angle_gamma   90.00
#
_symmetry.space_group_name_H-M   'P 1'
#
loop_
_entity.id
_entity.type
_entity.pdbx_description
1 polymer ?
#
loop_
_entity_poly.entity_id
_entity_poly.type
_entity_poly.pdbx_seq_one_letter_code
_entity_poly.pdbx_strand_id
1 'polypeptide(L)'
;MVRFLRNIGMNAAKRKYSQAFTTIEMIIGMTVLVLFFSIAIPVALKLADGIKSRTVIDDLIAIQIEIDKFKLDKGSYPDTLDDIYSGTQFDPWGTPYQYLRIAGGNKNVTGKQRKYKNLNINSTYDLYSMGPDGETVSALTAAANFDDIVRGSNGRFLGDANEFQ
;
A
#
# COMPACT_ATOMS: atom_id res chain seq x y z
N MET A 1 55.80 -18.75 74.48
CA MET A 1 55.11 -17.43 74.38
C MET A 1 55.08 -17.04 72.93
N VAL A 2 53.98 -17.42 72.21
CA VAL A 2 53.86 -17.24 70.78
C VAL A 2 52.73 -16.21 70.53
N ARG A 3 53.05 -15.08 69.92
CA ARG A 3 52.11 -14.01 69.57
C ARG A 3 51.45 -14.31 68.29
N PHE A 4 50.13 -14.53 68.34
CA PHE A 4 49.24 -14.66 67.19
C PHE A 4 48.91 -13.27 66.63
N LEU A 5 49.45 -12.90 65.47
CA LEU A 5 49.03 -11.69 64.73
C LEU A 5 47.89 -12.03 63.88
N ARG A 6 46.70 -11.48 64.18
CA ARG A 6 45.47 -11.62 63.50
C ARG A 6 45.45 -10.62 62.34
N ASN A 7 45.60 -11.11 61.13
CA ASN A 7 45.51 -10.31 59.88
C ASN A 7 44.05 -9.97 59.59
N ILE A 8 43.63 -8.72 59.85
CA ILE A 8 42.30 -8.23 59.50
C ILE A 8 42.38 -7.71 58.08
N GLY A 9 41.98 -8.55 57.11
CA GLY A 9 41.80 -8.16 55.72
C GLY A 9 40.59 -7.24 55.58
N MET A 10 40.87 -5.95 55.46
CA MET A 10 39.80 -4.98 55.07
C MET A 10 39.45 -5.14 53.62
N ASN A 11 38.36 -5.83 53.37
CA ASN A 11 37.72 -5.83 52.05
C ASN A 11 37.15 -4.44 51.77
N ALA A 12 37.88 -3.64 50.99
CA ALA A 12 37.39 -2.37 50.46
C ALA A 12 36.33 -2.68 49.37
N ALA A 13 35.06 -2.59 49.74
CA ALA A 13 33.96 -2.67 48.79
C ALA A 13 34.10 -1.53 47.77
N LYS A 14 34.44 -1.86 46.52
CA LYS A 14 34.42 -0.92 45.42
C LYS A 14 33.00 -0.38 45.26
N ARG A 15 32.73 0.85 45.68
CA ARG A 15 31.50 1.58 45.38
C ARG A 15 31.40 1.72 43.89
N LYS A 16 30.45 1.01 43.25
CA LYS A 16 30.01 1.26 41.88
C LYS A 16 29.30 2.61 41.90
N TYR A 17 29.93 3.62 41.34
CA TYR A 17 29.24 4.89 41.06
C TYR A 17 28.22 4.63 39.97
N SER A 18 26.94 4.61 40.29
CA SER A 18 25.88 4.73 39.32
C SER A 18 25.85 6.19 38.86
N GLN A 19 26.25 6.44 37.64
CA GLN A 19 26.09 7.77 37.03
C GLN A 19 24.61 7.99 36.77
N ALA A 20 24.02 8.95 37.46
CA ALA A 20 22.66 9.41 37.18
C ALA A 20 22.71 10.39 36.01
N PHE A 21 21.79 10.24 35.09
CA PHE A 21 21.64 11.17 33.94
C PHE A 21 21.35 12.59 34.42
N THR A 22 21.99 13.57 33.81
CA THR A 22 21.70 14.99 34.07
C THR A 22 20.42 15.40 33.34
N THR A 23 19.71 16.42 33.85
CA THR A 23 18.52 16.95 33.20
C THR A 23 18.80 17.43 31.78
N ILE A 24 19.97 18.03 31.54
CA ILE A 24 20.34 18.51 30.19
C ILE A 24 20.59 17.33 29.23
N GLU A 25 21.16 16.24 29.67
CA GLU A 25 21.41 15.04 28.89
C GLU A 25 20.07 14.39 28.44
N MET A 26 19.06 14.37 29.33
CA MET A 26 17.71 13.91 29.01
C MET A 26 17.04 14.80 27.99
N ILE A 27 17.15 16.13 28.09
CA ILE A 27 16.58 17.08 27.14
C ILE A 27 17.24 16.91 25.76
N ILE A 28 18.55 16.82 25.70
CA ILE A 28 19.27 16.60 24.44
C ILE A 28 18.86 15.25 23.83
N GLY A 29 18.81 14.18 24.61
CA GLY A 29 18.38 12.87 24.15
C GLY A 29 16.97 12.87 23.57
N MET A 30 16.02 13.49 24.25
CA MET A 30 14.63 13.63 23.75
C MET A 30 14.56 14.46 22.46
N THR A 31 15.31 15.57 22.38
CA THR A 31 15.33 16.42 21.19
C THR A 31 15.85 15.67 19.97
N VAL A 32 16.92 14.90 20.12
CA VAL A 32 17.49 14.07 19.06
C VAL A 32 16.48 13.00 18.60
N LEU A 33 15.79 12.34 19.54
CA LEU A 33 14.75 11.35 19.21
C LEU A 33 13.60 11.97 18.44
N VAL A 34 13.09 13.14 18.83
CA VAL A 34 12.01 13.84 18.11
C VAL A 34 12.45 14.18 16.69
N LEU A 35 13.65 14.72 16.49
CA LEU A 35 14.20 15.01 15.16
C LEU A 35 14.32 13.73 14.31
N PHE A 36 14.80 12.64 14.89
CA PHE A 36 14.90 11.36 14.21
C PHE A 36 13.54 10.84 13.76
N PHE A 37 12.53 10.81 14.64
CA PHE A 37 11.20 10.34 14.33
C PHE A 37 10.46 11.24 13.32
N SER A 38 10.73 12.53 13.31
CA SER A 38 10.12 13.46 12.34
C SER A 38 10.49 13.11 10.89
N ILE A 39 11.64 12.46 10.67
CA ILE A 39 12.08 11.99 9.34
C ILE A 39 11.71 10.53 9.12
N ALA A 40 11.87 9.67 10.13
CA ALA A 40 11.68 8.23 10.00
C ALA A 40 10.22 7.84 9.72
N ILE A 41 9.26 8.51 10.38
CA ILE A 41 7.83 8.19 10.23
C ILE A 41 7.33 8.42 8.79
N PRO A 42 7.50 9.60 8.16
CA PRO A 42 6.99 9.81 6.80
C PRO A 42 7.67 8.92 5.75
N VAL A 43 8.94 8.56 5.96
CA VAL A 43 9.64 7.61 5.08
C VAL A 43 9.04 6.21 5.19
N ALA A 44 8.77 5.75 6.42
CA ALA A 44 8.16 4.44 6.65
C ALA A 44 6.76 4.33 6.06
N LEU A 45 5.94 5.39 6.16
CA LEU A 45 4.59 5.44 5.58
C LEU A 45 4.64 5.36 4.05
N LYS A 46 5.50 6.13 3.39
CA LYS A 46 5.67 6.07 1.93
C LYS A 46 6.13 4.68 1.44
N LEU A 47 7.01 4.03 2.19
CA LEU A 47 7.45 2.67 1.86
C LEU A 47 6.29 1.67 1.98
N ALA A 48 5.47 1.79 3.01
CA ALA A 48 4.30 0.94 3.21
C ALA A 48 3.29 1.11 2.07
N ASP A 49 3.02 2.34 1.63
CA ASP A 49 2.12 2.60 0.49
C ASP A 49 2.69 2.04 -0.82
N GLY A 50 3.99 2.17 -1.06
CA GLY A 50 4.63 1.58 -2.23
C GLY A 50 4.54 0.03 -2.27
N ILE A 51 4.56 -0.64 -1.12
CA ILE A 51 4.35 -2.09 -1.04
C ILE A 51 2.89 -2.42 -1.38
N LYS A 52 1.93 -1.69 -0.83
CA LYS A 52 0.49 -1.88 -1.12
C LYS A 52 0.19 -1.70 -2.61
N SER A 53 0.73 -0.65 -3.24
CA SER A 53 0.54 -0.41 -4.68
C SER A 53 1.04 -1.59 -5.53
N ARG A 54 2.18 -2.18 -5.18
CA ARG A 54 2.68 -3.39 -5.87
C ARG A 54 1.76 -4.59 -5.66
N THR A 55 1.25 -4.79 -4.45
CA THR A 55 0.27 -5.84 -4.17
C THR A 55 -0.98 -5.68 -5.04
N VAL A 56 -1.49 -4.45 -5.19
CA VAL A 56 -2.62 -4.17 -6.08
C VAL A 56 -2.32 -4.54 -7.52
N ILE A 57 -1.14 -4.21 -8.04
CA ILE A 57 -0.76 -4.59 -9.42
C ILE A 57 -0.78 -6.11 -9.58
N ASP A 58 -0.23 -6.86 -8.62
CA ASP A 58 -0.22 -8.33 -8.64
C ASP A 58 -1.66 -8.88 -8.56
N ASP A 59 -2.52 -8.29 -7.74
CA ASP A 59 -3.94 -8.66 -7.64
C ASP A 59 -4.69 -8.37 -8.95
N LEU A 60 -4.47 -7.21 -9.58
CA LEU A 60 -5.08 -6.89 -10.88
C LEU A 60 -4.64 -7.88 -11.96
N ILE A 61 -3.39 -8.34 -11.95
CA ILE A 61 -2.91 -9.39 -12.86
C ILE A 61 -3.66 -10.70 -12.59
N ALA A 62 -3.79 -11.10 -11.34
CA ALA A 62 -4.50 -12.32 -10.97
C ALA A 62 -5.98 -12.27 -11.37
N ILE A 63 -6.65 -11.16 -11.09
CA ILE A 63 -8.06 -10.94 -11.49
C ILE A 63 -8.20 -10.96 -13.01
N GLN A 64 -7.28 -10.32 -13.76
CA GLN A 64 -7.28 -10.34 -15.21
C GLN A 64 -7.19 -11.78 -15.76
N ILE A 65 -6.32 -12.61 -15.19
CA ILE A 65 -6.17 -14.02 -15.59
C ILE A 65 -7.49 -14.78 -15.40
N GLU A 66 -8.18 -14.59 -14.27
CA GLU A 66 -9.45 -15.26 -14.01
C GLU A 66 -10.57 -14.74 -14.93
N ILE A 67 -10.61 -13.43 -15.25
CA ILE A 67 -11.52 -12.86 -16.24
C ILE A 67 -11.27 -13.47 -17.64
N ASP A 68 -10.01 -13.61 -18.03
CA ASP A 68 -9.66 -14.17 -19.34
C ASP A 68 -10.00 -15.67 -19.44
N LYS A 69 -9.82 -16.44 -18.36
CA LYS A 69 -10.29 -17.84 -18.25
C LYS A 69 -11.81 -17.91 -18.39
N PHE A 70 -12.55 -17.09 -17.65
CA PHE A 70 -14.00 -17.05 -17.74
C PHE A 70 -14.46 -16.78 -19.19
N LYS A 71 -13.80 -15.83 -19.87
CA LYS A 71 -14.06 -15.52 -21.28
C LYS A 71 -13.80 -16.71 -22.20
N LEU A 72 -12.71 -17.47 -21.97
CA LEU A 72 -12.40 -18.66 -22.76
C LEU A 72 -13.47 -19.75 -22.56
N ASP A 73 -13.93 -19.93 -21.33
CA ASP A 73 -14.92 -20.97 -20.98
C ASP A 73 -16.34 -20.61 -21.41
N LYS A 74 -16.73 -19.35 -21.28
CA LYS A 74 -18.11 -18.85 -21.49
C LYS A 74 -18.30 -18.12 -22.82
N GLY A 75 -17.23 -17.78 -23.54
CA GLY A 75 -17.26 -17.01 -24.78
C GLY A 75 -17.48 -15.50 -24.61
N SER A 76 -17.72 -15.02 -23.38
CA SER A 76 -17.96 -13.60 -23.07
C SER A 76 -17.26 -13.21 -21.77
N TYR A 77 -16.98 -11.91 -21.62
CA TYR A 77 -16.51 -11.39 -20.33
C TYR A 77 -17.60 -11.49 -19.27
N PRO A 78 -17.27 -11.67 -17.99
CA PRO A 78 -18.23 -11.66 -16.89
C PRO A 78 -18.98 -10.32 -16.81
N ASP A 79 -20.19 -10.30 -16.28
CA ASP A 79 -20.90 -9.06 -16.03
C ASP A 79 -20.41 -8.33 -14.79
N THR A 80 -20.02 -9.10 -13.76
CA THR A 80 -19.45 -8.62 -12.49
C THR A 80 -18.31 -9.55 -12.04
N LEU A 81 -17.51 -9.12 -11.06
CA LEU A 81 -16.50 -10.00 -10.44
C LEU A 81 -17.13 -11.14 -9.63
N ASP A 82 -18.38 -11.00 -9.19
CA ASP A 82 -19.10 -12.06 -8.46
C ASP A 82 -19.40 -13.29 -9.34
N ASP A 83 -19.34 -13.15 -10.66
CA ASP A 83 -19.46 -14.28 -11.61
C ASP A 83 -18.22 -15.21 -11.55
N ILE A 84 -17.11 -14.70 -11.01
CA ILE A 84 -15.83 -15.40 -10.91
C ILE A 84 -15.49 -15.76 -9.45
N TYR A 85 -15.76 -14.84 -8.53
CA TYR A 85 -15.39 -14.94 -7.12
C TYR A 85 -16.61 -15.11 -6.22
N SER A 86 -16.48 -15.94 -5.18
CA SER A 86 -17.49 -16.03 -4.14
C SER A 86 -17.29 -14.92 -3.11
N GLY A 87 -17.64 -13.69 -3.48
CA GLY A 87 -17.57 -12.51 -2.62
C GLY A 87 -16.68 -11.39 -3.15
N THR A 88 -16.84 -10.23 -2.53
CA THR A 88 -16.16 -8.99 -2.91
C THR A 88 -14.64 -9.10 -2.69
N GLN A 89 -13.87 -8.77 -3.71
CA GLN A 89 -12.41 -8.67 -3.64
C GLN A 89 -12.01 -7.26 -3.21
N PHE A 90 -11.18 -7.16 -2.17
CA PHE A 90 -10.73 -5.89 -1.60
C PHE A 90 -9.24 -5.66 -1.86
N ASP A 91 -8.88 -4.41 -2.07
CA ASP A 91 -7.49 -3.98 -2.13
C ASP A 91 -6.85 -3.87 -0.73
N PRO A 92 -5.53 -3.64 -0.60
CA PRO A 92 -4.84 -3.51 0.69
C PRO A 92 -5.25 -2.32 1.56
N TRP A 93 -6.04 -1.38 1.04
CA TRP A 93 -6.63 -0.27 1.80
C TRP A 93 -8.04 -0.58 2.28
N GLY A 94 -8.64 -1.72 1.84
CA GLY A 94 -9.96 -2.16 2.22
C GLY A 94 -11.07 -1.66 1.30
N THR A 95 -10.71 -1.14 0.13
CA THR A 95 -11.65 -0.69 -0.89
C THR A 95 -11.90 -1.81 -1.91
N PRO A 96 -13.16 -2.07 -2.34
CA PRO A 96 -13.44 -3.09 -3.35
C PRO A 96 -12.78 -2.77 -4.69
N TYR A 97 -12.18 -3.77 -5.36
CA TYR A 97 -11.77 -3.63 -6.76
C TYR A 97 -12.95 -3.28 -7.63
N GLN A 98 -12.74 -2.33 -8.53
CA GLN A 98 -13.76 -1.86 -9.44
C GLN A 98 -13.65 -2.57 -10.80
N TYR A 99 -14.78 -3.07 -11.28
CA TYR A 99 -14.87 -3.75 -12.56
C TYR A 99 -16.05 -3.20 -13.38
N LEU A 100 -15.81 -2.93 -14.65
CA LEU A 100 -16.86 -2.50 -15.58
C LEU A 100 -16.67 -3.18 -16.94
N ARG A 101 -17.57 -4.11 -17.29
CA ARG A 101 -17.59 -4.74 -18.61
C ARG A 101 -17.97 -3.73 -19.69
N ILE A 102 -17.15 -3.58 -20.73
CA ILE A 102 -17.35 -2.70 -21.88
C ILE A 102 -17.75 -3.52 -23.11
N ALA A 103 -17.03 -4.60 -23.39
CA ALA A 103 -17.27 -5.46 -24.54
C ALA A 103 -18.63 -6.17 -24.45
N GLY A 104 -19.33 -6.25 -25.57
CA GLY A 104 -20.64 -6.90 -25.64
C GLY A 104 -21.84 -5.95 -25.62
N GLY A 105 -21.59 -4.63 -25.70
CA GLY A 105 -22.66 -3.65 -25.96
C GLY A 105 -23.55 -3.34 -24.75
N ASN A 106 -23.05 -3.42 -23.54
CA ASN A 106 -23.78 -3.01 -22.34
C ASN A 106 -24.06 -1.50 -22.38
N LYS A 107 -25.31 -1.10 -22.63
CA LYS A 107 -25.71 0.31 -22.72
C LYS A 107 -25.54 1.08 -21.40
N ASN A 108 -25.44 0.39 -20.27
CA ASN A 108 -25.32 0.99 -18.94
C ASN A 108 -23.90 1.49 -18.59
N VAL A 109 -22.93 1.29 -19.47
CA VAL A 109 -21.52 1.67 -19.26
C VAL A 109 -21.17 3.03 -19.85
N THR A 110 -22.02 3.60 -20.70
CA THR A 110 -21.76 4.90 -21.34
C THR A 110 -21.58 5.99 -20.28
N GLY A 111 -20.44 6.67 -20.32
CA GLY A 111 -20.07 7.71 -19.36
C GLY A 111 -19.40 7.22 -18.06
N LYS A 112 -19.42 5.91 -17.80
CA LYS A 112 -18.77 5.31 -16.60
C LYS A 112 -17.36 4.77 -16.89
N GLN A 113 -17.01 4.62 -18.17
CA GLN A 113 -15.72 4.11 -18.60
C GLN A 113 -14.58 5.06 -18.19
N ARG A 114 -13.45 4.47 -17.86
CA ARG A 114 -12.22 5.23 -17.57
C ARG A 114 -11.68 5.86 -18.86
N LYS A 115 -11.25 7.12 -18.77
CA LYS A 115 -10.85 7.92 -19.94
C LYS A 115 -9.53 8.63 -19.70
N TYR A 116 -8.72 8.65 -20.76
CA TYR A 116 -7.54 9.51 -20.85
C TYR A 116 -7.71 10.42 -22.07
N LYS A 117 -7.60 11.75 -21.89
CA LYS A 117 -7.82 12.74 -22.96
C LYS A 117 -9.12 12.52 -23.75
N ASN A 118 -10.21 12.24 -23.03
CA ASN A 118 -11.56 11.92 -23.57
C ASN A 118 -11.68 10.61 -24.36
N LEU A 119 -10.63 9.79 -24.44
CA LEU A 119 -10.66 8.47 -25.06
C LEU A 119 -10.76 7.40 -23.97
N ASN A 120 -11.56 6.37 -24.23
CA ASN A 120 -11.62 5.21 -23.33
C ASN A 120 -10.26 4.52 -23.30
N ILE A 121 -9.77 4.18 -22.09
CA ILE A 121 -8.48 3.49 -21.94
C ILE A 121 -8.55 2.01 -22.26
N ASN A 122 -9.77 1.44 -22.25
CA ASN A 122 -10.04 0.05 -22.60
C ASN A 122 -11.25 -0.09 -23.53
N SER A 123 -11.26 -1.14 -24.34
CA SER A 123 -12.41 -1.57 -25.16
C SER A 123 -13.06 -2.86 -24.66
N THR A 124 -12.41 -3.59 -23.74
CA THR A 124 -12.87 -4.88 -23.21
C THR A 124 -13.58 -4.72 -21.89
N TYR A 125 -12.89 -4.27 -20.87
CA TYR A 125 -13.40 -3.96 -19.54
C TYR A 125 -12.42 -3.02 -18.80
N ASP A 126 -12.94 -2.22 -17.88
CA ASP A 126 -12.15 -1.48 -16.92
C ASP A 126 -11.99 -2.32 -15.64
N LEU A 127 -10.79 -2.31 -15.06
CA LEU A 127 -10.45 -2.94 -13.81
C LEU A 127 -9.43 -2.05 -13.08
N TYR A 128 -9.71 -1.67 -11.82
CA TYR A 128 -8.86 -0.75 -11.08
C TYR A 128 -9.12 -0.78 -9.58
N SER A 129 -8.15 -0.29 -8.80
CA SER A 129 -8.30 0.12 -7.40
C SER A 129 -8.40 1.63 -7.32
N MET A 130 -9.20 2.13 -6.39
CA MET A 130 -9.38 3.56 -6.10
C MET A 130 -8.28 4.13 -5.18
N GLY A 131 -7.18 3.38 -4.99
CA GLY A 131 -6.06 3.82 -4.17
C GLY A 131 -6.36 4.03 -2.69
N PRO A 132 -5.45 4.66 -1.96
CA PRO A 132 -5.57 4.91 -0.53
C PRO A 132 -6.67 5.89 -0.13
N ASP A 133 -7.06 6.83 -0.99
CA ASP A 133 -8.10 7.82 -0.67
C ASP A 133 -9.53 7.29 -0.94
N GLY A 134 -9.67 6.22 -1.74
CA GLY A 134 -10.95 5.61 -2.08
C GLY A 134 -11.85 6.48 -2.96
N GLU A 135 -11.31 7.55 -3.54
CA GLU A 135 -12.02 8.47 -4.44
C GLU A 135 -11.61 8.24 -5.89
N THR A 136 -12.56 8.33 -6.81
CA THR A 136 -12.26 8.15 -8.23
C THR A 136 -13.28 8.84 -9.13
N VAL A 137 -12.83 9.30 -10.30
CA VAL A 137 -13.68 9.84 -11.37
C VAL A 137 -13.27 9.24 -12.71
N SER A 138 -14.14 9.32 -13.73
CA SER A 138 -13.89 8.67 -15.02
C SER A 138 -12.67 9.19 -15.78
N ALA A 139 -12.29 10.45 -15.58
CA ALA A 139 -11.13 11.07 -16.25
C ALA A 139 -9.82 10.84 -15.48
N LEU A 140 -8.91 10.03 -16.01
CA LEU A 140 -7.63 9.71 -15.37
C LEU A 140 -6.75 10.94 -15.09
N THR A 141 -6.96 12.02 -15.81
CA THR A 141 -6.21 13.28 -15.62
C THR A 141 -6.67 14.11 -14.42
N ALA A 142 -7.73 13.70 -13.74
CA ALA A 142 -8.23 14.37 -12.53
C ALA A 142 -7.35 14.02 -11.32
N ALA A 143 -7.18 14.99 -10.43
CA ALA A 143 -6.33 14.83 -9.24
C ALA A 143 -6.78 13.69 -8.31
N ALA A 144 -8.11 13.45 -8.21
CA ALA A 144 -8.70 12.34 -7.44
C ALA A 144 -8.33 10.93 -7.97
N ASN A 145 -7.62 10.83 -9.08
CA ASN A 145 -7.23 9.54 -9.66
C ASN A 145 -5.71 9.34 -9.66
N PHE A 146 -4.94 10.24 -9.08
CA PHE A 146 -3.47 10.16 -9.17
C PHE A 146 -2.89 8.98 -8.38
N ASP A 147 -3.62 8.49 -7.41
CA ASP A 147 -3.30 7.32 -6.60
C ASP A 147 -4.10 6.06 -6.99
N ASP A 148 -5.01 6.18 -7.99
CA ASP A 148 -5.67 5.02 -8.59
C ASP A 148 -4.64 4.11 -9.26
N ILE A 149 -4.83 2.80 -9.13
CA ILE A 149 -4.05 1.80 -9.87
C ILE A 149 -4.96 1.15 -10.90
N VAL A 150 -4.64 1.36 -12.17
CA VAL A 150 -5.54 1.05 -13.27
C VAL A 150 -4.98 0.05 -14.26
N ARG A 151 -5.87 -0.75 -14.82
CA ARG A 151 -5.65 -1.51 -16.05
C ARG A 151 -5.95 -0.63 -17.24
N GLY A 152 -4.98 -0.42 -18.13
CA GLY A 152 -5.13 0.37 -19.35
C GLY A 152 -4.68 -0.38 -20.60
N SER A 153 -5.02 0.17 -21.78
CA SER A 153 -4.63 -0.38 -23.09
C SER A 153 -4.95 -1.86 -23.25
N ASN A 154 -6.12 -2.28 -22.71
CA ASN A 154 -6.57 -3.68 -22.70
C ASN A 154 -5.60 -4.64 -22.00
N GLY A 155 -4.98 -4.20 -20.90
CA GLY A 155 -4.06 -4.99 -20.07
C GLY A 155 -2.58 -4.90 -20.44
N ARG A 156 -2.23 -4.02 -21.39
CA ARG A 156 -0.81 -3.72 -21.68
C ARG A 156 -0.18 -2.77 -20.68
N PHE A 157 -1.01 -2.03 -19.95
CA PHE A 157 -0.63 -1.14 -18.86
C PHE A 157 -1.32 -1.59 -17.58
N LEU A 158 -0.54 -1.69 -16.51
CA LEU A 158 -0.97 -1.91 -15.14
C LEU A 158 -0.08 -1.05 -14.24
N GLY A 159 -0.65 -0.07 -13.59
CA GLY A 159 0.12 0.87 -12.77
C GLY A 159 -0.69 2.09 -12.36
N ASP A 160 0.00 3.06 -11.78
CA ASP A 160 -0.62 4.29 -11.30
C ASP A 160 -1.25 5.07 -12.47
N ALA A 161 -2.46 5.60 -12.26
CA ALA A 161 -3.20 6.31 -13.30
C ALA A 161 -2.46 7.55 -13.82
N ASN A 162 -1.63 8.19 -13.00
CA ASN A 162 -0.81 9.34 -13.37
C ASN A 162 0.34 8.99 -14.35
N GLU A 163 0.73 7.71 -14.43
CA GLU A 163 1.77 7.22 -15.34
C GLU A 163 1.21 6.78 -16.71
N PHE A 164 -0.13 6.71 -16.83
CA PHE A 164 -0.78 6.32 -18.09
C PHE A 164 -0.65 7.43 -19.14
N GLN A 165 -0.07 7.08 -20.32
CA GLN A 165 0.17 8.00 -21.43
C GLN A 165 -0.38 7.49 -22.76
#